data_eb797f0cd9c24732606bf141d15372e0
#
_entry.id   eb797f0cd9c24732606bf141d15372e0
#
_cell.length_a   1.000
_cell.length_b   1.000
_cell.length_c   1.000
_cell.angle_alpha   90.00
_cell.angle_beta   90.00
_cell.angle_gamma   90.00
#
_symmetry.space_group_name_H-M   'P 1'
#
loop_
_entity.id
_entity.type
_entity.pdbx_description
1 polymer ?
#
loop_
_entity_poly.entity_id
_entity_poly.type
_entity_poly.pdbx_seq_one_letter_code
_entity_poly.pdbx_strand_id
1 'polypeptide(L)'
;RENTAGIFYAGKYRKEIGGELTACDECVYTWSQIERHARCAFDLAMGRKKHVTMVNKPNAMETGVLWQTVYEKVAEEYPEVHYETILIDGCAARLVSRPGYFDVIAAENMFGDILSDLANSAAGSMGIAGSGDIGSEGKGLYECAGGSAPDIADQNIANPIAEILSAALMLRLSFHM
;
A
#
# COMPACT_ATOMS: atom_id res chain seq x y z
N ARG A 1 -0.77 1.49 -0.91
CA ARG A 1 -1.46 0.19 -0.78
C ARG A 1 -2.78 0.21 -1.54
N GLU A 2 -3.05 -0.77 -2.37
CA GLU A 2 -4.40 -1.05 -2.84
C GLU A 2 -5.19 -1.69 -1.70
N ASN A 3 -6.37 -1.14 -1.34
CA ASN A 3 -7.08 -1.55 -0.13
C ASN A 3 -8.51 -2.06 -0.38
N THR A 4 -8.87 -2.39 -1.64
CA THR A 4 -10.25 -2.77 -2.00
C THR A 4 -10.39 -4.15 -2.62
N ALA A 5 -9.30 -4.85 -2.92
CA ALA A 5 -9.28 -6.14 -3.62
C ALA A 5 -8.20 -7.08 -3.08
N GLY A 6 -7.85 -8.10 -3.85
CA GLY A 6 -6.82 -9.07 -3.50
C GLY A 6 -7.26 -10.13 -2.52
N ILE A 7 -6.31 -10.73 -1.85
CA ILE A 7 -6.53 -11.88 -0.94
C ILE A 7 -7.45 -11.55 0.25
N PHE A 8 -7.54 -10.28 0.66
CA PHE A 8 -8.41 -9.86 1.77
C PHE A 8 -9.89 -9.98 1.46
N TYR A 9 -10.28 -9.82 0.19
CA TYR A 9 -11.69 -9.70 -0.24
C TYR A 9 -12.13 -10.78 -1.21
N ALA A 10 -11.22 -11.58 -1.77
CA ALA A 10 -11.54 -12.66 -2.67
C ALA A 10 -12.06 -13.92 -1.94
N GLY A 11 -12.37 -14.97 -2.69
CA GLY A 11 -12.92 -16.21 -2.17
C GLY A 11 -11.98 -16.92 -1.18
N LYS A 12 -12.56 -17.41 -0.10
CA LYS A 12 -11.87 -18.21 0.92
C LYS A 12 -12.69 -19.43 1.23
N TYR A 13 -12.10 -20.60 1.16
CA TYR A 13 -12.83 -21.83 1.44
C TYR A 13 -11.93 -22.92 2.03
N ARG A 14 -12.58 -23.85 2.72
CA ARG A 14 -11.98 -25.11 3.15
C ARG A 14 -12.80 -26.26 2.60
N LYS A 15 -12.15 -27.30 2.14
CA LYS A 15 -12.78 -28.52 1.63
C LYS A 15 -11.89 -29.72 1.88
N GLU A 16 -12.49 -30.88 1.90
CA GLU A 16 -11.76 -32.15 1.96
C GLU A 16 -11.34 -32.55 0.54
N ILE A 17 -10.06 -32.81 0.33
CA ILE A 17 -9.50 -33.30 -0.93
C ILE A 17 -8.63 -34.51 -0.61
N GLY A 18 -8.96 -35.65 -1.21
CA GLY A 18 -8.18 -36.90 -0.97
C GLY A 18 -8.15 -37.38 0.49
N GLY A 19 -9.17 -37.03 1.29
CA GLY A 19 -9.21 -37.32 2.72
C GLY A 19 -8.48 -36.34 3.63
N GLU A 20 -7.96 -35.23 3.08
CA GLU A 20 -7.24 -34.18 3.84
C GLU A 20 -8.01 -32.85 3.81
N LEU A 21 -8.09 -32.18 4.97
CA LEU A 21 -8.65 -30.85 5.08
C LEU A 21 -7.73 -29.86 4.39
N THR A 22 -8.23 -29.25 3.32
CA THR A 22 -7.50 -28.30 2.46
C THR A 22 -8.12 -26.91 2.57
N ALA A 23 -7.32 -25.88 2.77
CA ALA A 23 -7.73 -24.48 2.73
C ALA A 23 -7.22 -23.80 1.45
N CYS A 24 -8.01 -22.85 0.92
CA CYS A 24 -7.64 -22.03 -0.24
C CYS A 24 -8.07 -20.60 0.00
N ASP A 25 -7.17 -19.67 -0.30
CA ASP A 25 -7.44 -18.25 -0.40
C ASP A 25 -7.15 -17.79 -1.83
N GLU A 26 -8.13 -17.15 -2.46
CA GLU A 26 -7.97 -16.59 -3.80
C GLU A 26 -7.37 -15.18 -3.70
N CYS A 27 -6.56 -14.81 -4.68
CA CYS A 27 -6.08 -13.44 -4.85
C CYS A 27 -6.56 -12.94 -6.22
N VAL A 28 -7.44 -11.93 -6.23
CA VAL A 28 -8.10 -11.50 -7.47
C VAL A 28 -7.96 -9.98 -7.62
N TYR A 29 -7.51 -9.56 -8.81
CA TYR A 29 -7.44 -8.17 -9.24
C TYR A 29 -7.94 -8.03 -10.67
N THR A 30 -8.66 -6.96 -10.95
CA THR A 30 -9.02 -6.56 -12.31
C THR A 30 -8.05 -5.51 -12.84
N TRP A 31 -7.96 -5.39 -14.16
CA TRP A 31 -7.18 -4.34 -14.82
C TRP A 31 -7.51 -2.94 -14.28
N SER A 32 -8.80 -2.60 -14.21
CA SER A 32 -9.25 -1.28 -13.77
C SER A 32 -8.92 -0.95 -12.32
N GLN A 33 -8.91 -1.95 -11.43
CA GLN A 33 -8.49 -1.75 -10.03
C GLN A 33 -7.01 -1.39 -9.95
N ILE A 34 -6.17 -2.14 -10.68
CA ILE A 34 -4.73 -1.90 -10.71
C ILE A 34 -4.41 -0.57 -11.38
N GLU A 35 -5.06 -0.25 -12.52
CA GLU A 35 -4.86 1.00 -13.24
C GLU A 35 -5.20 2.23 -12.39
N ARG A 36 -6.33 2.21 -11.67
CA ARG A 36 -6.70 3.27 -10.73
C ARG A 36 -5.61 3.48 -9.67
N HIS A 37 -5.11 2.39 -9.09
CA HIS A 37 -4.06 2.45 -8.09
C HIS A 37 -2.74 2.95 -8.69
N ALA A 38 -2.38 2.52 -9.88
CA ALA A 38 -1.18 2.98 -10.58
C ALA A 38 -1.23 4.49 -10.81
N ARG A 39 -2.33 5.01 -11.39
CA ARG A 39 -2.50 6.46 -11.60
C ARG A 39 -2.35 7.24 -10.30
N CYS A 40 -2.97 6.79 -9.21
CA CYS A 40 -2.83 7.43 -7.90
C CYS A 40 -1.36 7.47 -7.43
N ALA A 41 -0.60 6.40 -7.63
CA ALA A 41 0.82 6.34 -7.26
C ALA A 41 1.68 7.28 -8.10
N PHE A 42 1.45 7.34 -9.42
CA PHE A 42 2.18 8.24 -10.30
C PHE A 42 1.82 9.72 -10.06
N ASP A 43 0.54 10.04 -9.88
CA ASP A 43 0.08 11.40 -9.53
C ASP A 43 0.70 11.88 -8.21
N LEU A 44 0.75 11.00 -7.21
CA LEU A 44 1.41 11.30 -5.94
C LEU A 44 2.91 11.58 -6.15
N ALA A 45 3.59 10.79 -6.97
CA ALA A 45 5.02 10.95 -7.25
C ALA A 45 5.33 12.26 -8.00
N MET A 46 4.41 12.75 -8.85
CA MET A 46 4.59 14.02 -9.57
C MET A 46 4.80 15.23 -8.63
N GLY A 47 4.15 15.21 -7.47
CA GLY A 47 4.33 16.22 -6.42
C GLY A 47 5.50 15.96 -5.46
N ARG A 48 6.32 14.94 -5.70
CA ARG A 48 7.40 14.48 -4.83
C ARG A 48 8.73 14.39 -5.60
N LYS A 49 9.53 13.35 -5.32
CA LYS A 49 10.84 13.11 -5.97
C LYS A 49 10.72 12.44 -7.35
N LYS A 50 9.50 12.24 -7.85
CA LYS A 50 9.21 11.61 -9.15
C LYS A 50 9.79 10.20 -9.28
N HIS A 51 9.65 9.38 -8.25
CA HIS A 51 10.10 8.00 -8.24
C HIS A 51 9.01 7.07 -7.70
N VAL A 52 8.56 6.12 -8.52
CA VAL A 52 7.61 5.07 -8.17
C VAL A 52 8.31 3.72 -8.19
N THR A 53 8.34 3.05 -7.06
CA THR A 53 8.76 1.66 -6.92
C THR A 53 7.54 0.77 -6.75
N MET A 54 7.17 0.02 -7.77
CA MET A 54 6.08 -0.96 -7.72
C MET A 54 6.62 -2.29 -7.16
N VAL A 55 5.94 -2.79 -6.13
CA VAL A 55 6.35 -3.98 -5.41
C VAL A 55 5.40 -5.14 -5.70
N ASN A 56 5.94 -6.26 -6.17
CA ASN A 56 5.15 -7.43 -6.52
C ASN A 56 5.93 -8.75 -6.37
N LYS A 57 5.33 -9.86 -6.83
CA LYS A 57 5.95 -11.19 -6.85
C LYS A 57 5.55 -11.96 -8.13
N PRO A 58 5.87 -11.47 -9.35
CA PRO A 58 5.40 -12.05 -10.60
C PRO A 58 5.95 -13.47 -10.86
N ASN A 59 7.05 -13.83 -10.24
CA ASN A 59 7.61 -15.18 -10.31
C ASN A 59 6.84 -16.23 -9.49
N ALA A 60 5.84 -15.80 -8.70
CA ALA A 60 5.03 -16.68 -7.85
C ALA A 60 3.51 -16.47 -8.03
N MET A 61 3.09 -15.35 -8.62
CA MET A 61 1.68 -14.95 -8.66
C MET A 61 1.31 -14.39 -10.05
N GLU A 62 0.28 -14.95 -10.68
CA GLU A 62 -0.27 -14.42 -11.93
C GLU A 62 -0.83 -13.00 -11.76
N THR A 63 -1.41 -12.70 -10.60
CA THR A 63 -1.80 -11.32 -10.27
C THR A 63 -0.60 -10.37 -10.30
N GLY A 64 0.59 -10.83 -9.87
CA GLY A 64 1.80 -10.04 -9.97
C GLY A 64 2.23 -9.73 -11.40
N VAL A 65 2.04 -10.68 -12.33
CA VAL A 65 2.26 -10.45 -13.77
C VAL A 65 1.31 -9.39 -14.30
N LEU A 66 0.02 -9.48 -13.96
CA LEU A 66 -0.98 -8.47 -14.35
C LEU A 66 -0.65 -7.08 -13.78
N TRP A 67 -0.25 -7.01 -12.51
CA TRP A 67 0.17 -5.78 -11.87
C TRP A 67 1.33 -5.12 -12.63
N GLN A 68 2.34 -5.88 -12.97
CA GLN A 68 3.48 -5.38 -13.74
C GLN A 68 3.06 -4.84 -15.10
N THR A 69 2.25 -5.59 -15.83
CA THR A 69 1.75 -5.21 -17.16
C THR A 69 0.98 -3.88 -17.12
N VAL A 70 0.08 -3.72 -16.14
CA VAL A 70 -0.73 -2.50 -16.01
C VAL A 70 0.14 -1.31 -15.63
N TYR A 71 1.07 -1.49 -14.68
CA TYR A 71 1.96 -0.43 -14.24
C TYR A 71 2.90 0.05 -15.34
N GLU A 72 3.48 -0.87 -16.12
CA GLU A 72 4.30 -0.54 -17.29
C GLU A 72 3.52 0.30 -18.29
N LYS A 73 2.25 -0.07 -18.55
CA LYS A 73 1.41 0.69 -19.46
C LYS A 73 1.06 2.09 -18.95
N VAL A 74 0.73 2.23 -17.66
CA VAL A 74 0.45 3.54 -17.07
C VAL A 74 1.70 4.41 -17.01
N ALA A 75 2.88 3.83 -16.77
CA ALA A 75 4.14 4.55 -16.73
C ALA A 75 4.45 5.30 -18.04
N GLU A 76 3.99 4.80 -19.21
CA GLU A 76 4.15 5.48 -20.50
C GLU A 76 3.51 6.88 -20.52
N GLU A 77 2.49 7.10 -19.70
CA GLU A 77 1.78 8.38 -19.58
C GLU A 77 2.49 9.39 -18.63
N TYR A 78 3.49 8.92 -17.87
CA TYR A 78 4.24 9.72 -16.87
C TYR A 78 5.75 9.73 -17.16
N PRO A 79 6.21 10.23 -18.30
CA PRO A 79 7.62 10.15 -18.73
C PRO A 79 8.60 10.88 -17.80
N GLU A 80 8.10 11.75 -16.93
CA GLU A 80 8.91 12.47 -15.94
C GLU A 80 9.16 11.67 -14.66
N VAL A 81 8.43 10.55 -14.46
CA VAL A 81 8.53 9.73 -13.24
C VAL A 81 9.44 8.55 -13.50
N HIS A 82 10.48 8.41 -12.71
CA HIS A 82 11.27 7.19 -12.70
C HIS A 82 10.45 6.03 -12.14
N TYR A 83 10.22 5.02 -12.96
CA TYR A 83 9.48 3.82 -12.58
C TYR A 83 10.41 2.61 -12.52
N GLU A 84 10.29 1.84 -11.46
CA GLU A 84 10.96 0.54 -11.33
C GLU A 84 10.04 -0.49 -10.67
N THR A 85 10.35 -1.76 -10.90
CA THR A 85 9.71 -2.89 -10.22
C THR A 85 10.73 -3.61 -9.35
N ILE A 86 10.33 -3.95 -8.13
CA ILE A 86 11.15 -4.71 -7.20
C ILE A 86 10.33 -5.86 -6.58
N LEU A 87 10.97 -7.00 -6.32
CA LEU A 87 10.32 -8.10 -5.60
C LEU A 87 10.09 -7.73 -4.13
N ILE A 88 8.98 -8.21 -3.55
CA ILE A 88 8.58 -7.91 -2.16
C ILE A 88 9.69 -8.19 -1.13
N ASP A 89 10.37 -9.32 -1.25
CA ASP A 89 11.50 -9.69 -0.39
C ASP A 89 12.68 -8.73 -0.51
N GLY A 90 13.01 -8.31 -1.74
CA GLY A 90 14.03 -7.29 -2.00
C GLY A 90 13.64 -5.90 -1.49
N CYS A 91 12.35 -5.53 -1.61
CA CYS A 91 11.83 -4.28 -1.06
C CYS A 91 11.94 -4.26 0.47
N ALA A 92 11.49 -5.32 1.14
CA ALA A 92 11.56 -5.43 2.59
C ALA A 92 13.00 -5.29 3.12
N ALA A 93 13.95 -6.00 2.49
CA ALA A 93 15.37 -5.88 2.83
C ALA A 93 15.92 -4.46 2.62
N ARG A 94 15.51 -3.79 1.52
CA ARG A 94 15.96 -2.43 1.21
C ARG A 94 15.31 -1.38 2.11
N LEU A 95 14.07 -1.57 2.55
CA LEU A 95 13.42 -0.70 3.53
C LEU A 95 14.19 -0.64 4.85
N VAL A 96 14.75 -1.75 5.29
CA VAL A 96 15.56 -1.80 6.50
C VAL A 96 16.95 -1.20 6.28
N SER A 97 17.61 -1.56 5.16
CA SER A 97 19.02 -1.19 4.93
C SER A 97 19.20 0.21 4.33
N ARG A 98 18.24 0.70 3.54
CA ARG A 98 18.30 1.97 2.80
C ARG A 98 16.93 2.61 2.63
N PRO A 99 16.21 2.97 3.70
CA PRO A 99 14.84 3.50 3.62
C PRO A 99 14.74 4.78 2.77
N GLY A 100 15.76 5.62 2.77
CA GLY A 100 15.83 6.86 1.97
C GLY A 100 15.92 6.65 0.44
N TYR A 101 16.06 5.41 -0.02
CA TYR A 101 16.03 5.07 -1.44
C TYR A 101 14.65 5.31 -2.06
N PHE A 102 13.61 5.04 -1.31
CA PHE A 102 12.24 5.10 -1.79
C PHE A 102 11.65 6.51 -1.75
N ASP A 103 10.73 6.79 -2.67
CA ASP A 103 9.86 7.95 -2.63
C ASP A 103 8.39 7.50 -2.51
N VAL A 104 7.84 6.88 -3.55
CA VAL A 104 6.52 6.26 -3.53
C VAL A 104 6.67 4.75 -3.72
N ILE A 105 6.28 3.99 -2.72
CA ILE A 105 6.17 2.53 -2.82
C ILE A 105 4.71 2.20 -3.14
N ALA A 106 4.49 1.49 -4.24
CA ALA A 106 3.18 1.05 -4.69
C ALA A 106 3.09 -0.47 -4.61
N ALA A 107 2.08 -1.00 -3.95
CA ALA A 107 1.94 -2.43 -3.72
C ALA A 107 0.47 -2.87 -3.69
N GLU A 108 0.25 -4.15 -4.03
CA GLU A 108 -1.03 -4.81 -3.82
C GLU A 108 -1.38 -4.87 -2.32
N ASN A 109 -2.59 -5.27 -2.00
CA ASN A 109 -3.17 -5.15 -0.66
C ASN A 109 -2.30 -5.80 0.44
N MET A 110 -1.97 -7.08 0.33
CA MET A 110 -1.23 -7.79 1.37
C MET A 110 0.22 -7.32 1.48
N PHE A 111 0.89 -7.08 0.35
CA PHE A 111 2.26 -6.58 0.38
C PHE A 111 2.32 -5.15 0.91
N GLY A 112 1.34 -4.31 0.55
CA GLY A 112 1.22 -2.96 1.06
C GLY A 112 0.99 -2.91 2.57
N ASP A 113 0.16 -3.81 3.09
CA ASP A 113 -0.09 -3.98 4.52
C ASP A 113 1.21 -4.24 5.30
N ILE A 114 1.96 -5.27 4.87
CA ILE A 114 3.21 -5.66 5.51
C ILE A 114 4.29 -4.57 5.39
N LEU A 115 4.43 -3.99 4.19
CA LEU A 115 5.47 -2.99 3.93
C LEU A 115 5.21 -1.66 4.62
N SER A 116 3.95 -1.24 4.80
CA SER A 116 3.62 -0.01 5.53
C SER A 116 4.03 -0.11 6.99
N ASP A 117 3.75 -1.22 7.64
CA ASP A 117 4.13 -1.44 9.05
C ASP A 117 5.64 -1.56 9.23
N LEU A 118 6.29 -2.25 8.29
CA LEU A 118 7.76 -2.31 8.28
C LEU A 118 8.38 -0.92 8.10
N ALA A 119 7.85 -0.10 7.17
CA ALA A 119 8.33 1.26 6.93
C ALA A 119 8.12 2.16 8.15
N ASN A 120 6.95 2.09 8.78
CA ASN A 120 6.64 2.85 10.00
C ASN A 120 7.56 2.46 11.16
N SER A 121 7.80 1.17 11.33
CA SER A 121 8.73 0.65 12.35
C SER A 121 10.17 1.10 12.08
N ALA A 122 10.62 1.05 10.83
CA ALA A 122 11.94 1.53 10.42
C ALA A 122 12.09 3.06 10.58
N ALA A 123 10.99 3.83 10.45
CA ALA A 123 10.97 5.27 10.71
C ALA A 123 10.95 5.62 12.20
N GLY A 124 10.75 4.64 13.08
CA GLY A 124 10.87 4.77 14.54
C GLY A 124 9.57 4.63 15.33
N SER A 125 8.39 4.81 14.72
CA SER A 125 7.10 4.66 15.43
C SER A 125 5.90 4.64 14.49
N MET A 126 4.91 3.80 14.78
CA MET A 126 3.57 3.87 14.20
C MET A 126 2.87 5.19 14.49
N GLY A 127 3.17 5.81 15.64
CA GLY A 127 2.56 7.08 16.08
C GLY A 127 2.98 8.32 15.29
N ILE A 128 3.82 8.18 14.25
CA ILE A 128 4.19 9.28 13.33
C ILE A 128 3.69 9.05 11.89
N ALA A 129 2.97 7.97 11.65
CA ALA A 129 2.50 7.58 10.32
C ALA A 129 1.06 8.07 10.10
N GLY A 130 0.92 9.15 9.35
CA GLY A 130 -0.41 9.57 8.85
C GLY A 130 -0.90 8.62 7.77
N SER A 131 -2.21 8.31 7.79
CA SER A 131 -2.85 7.39 6.85
C SER A 131 -4.14 7.97 6.27
N GLY A 132 -4.52 7.48 5.09
CA GLY A 132 -5.77 7.83 4.45
C GLY A 132 -6.12 6.87 3.31
N ASP A 133 -7.34 6.38 3.33
CA ASP A 133 -7.97 5.62 2.25
C ASP A 133 -8.71 6.58 1.33
N ILE A 134 -8.28 6.68 0.07
CA ILE A 134 -8.79 7.67 -0.88
C ILE A 134 -9.63 6.98 -1.94
N GLY A 135 -10.90 7.32 -1.99
CA GLY A 135 -11.82 6.87 -3.03
C GLY A 135 -11.65 7.62 -4.35
N SER A 136 -12.21 7.07 -5.42
CA SER A 136 -12.13 7.62 -6.79
C SER A 136 -12.77 9.01 -6.95
N GLU A 137 -13.68 9.40 -6.04
CA GLU A 137 -14.39 10.68 -6.08
C GLU A 137 -13.76 11.76 -5.17
N GLY A 138 -12.52 11.55 -4.69
CA GLY A 138 -11.86 12.47 -3.76
C GLY A 138 -12.34 12.40 -2.32
N LYS A 139 -13.34 11.55 -2.02
CA LYS A 139 -13.73 11.26 -0.64
C LYS A 139 -12.75 10.27 -0.03
N GLY A 140 -12.42 10.45 1.24
CA GLY A 140 -11.48 9.56 1.93
C GLY A 140 -11.87 9.33 3.38
N LEU A 141 -11.30 8.28 3.93
CA LEU A 141 -11.26 7.99 5.36
C LEU A 141 -9.83 8.25 5.85
N TYR A 142 -9.67 9.04 6.87
CA TYR A 142 -8.36 9.44 7.38
C TYR A 142 -8.27 9.12 8.86
N GLU A 143 -7.29 8.32 9.23
CA GLU A 143 -7.07 7.89 10.60
C GLU A 143 -5.58 7.58 10.83
N CYS A 144 -5.15 7.49 12.07
CA CYS A 144 -3.79 7.04 12.37
C CYS A 144 -3.63 5.53 12.11
N ALA A 145 -2.49 5.12 11.58
CA ALA A 145 -2.21 3.71 11.26
C ALA A 145 -2.19 2.79 12.49
N GLY A 146 -1.98 3.33 13.68
CA GLY A 146 -1.85 2.57 14.93
C GLY A 146 -3.15 2.08 15.58
N GLY A 147 -4.32 2.40 15.00
CA GLY A 147 -5.62 2.03 15.57
C GLY A 147 -5.88 2.61 16.97
N SER A 148 -6.73 1.97 17.77
CA SER A 148 -7.20 2.47 19.07
C SER A 148 -6.23 2.27 20.24
N ALA A 149 -5.21 1.44 20.11
CA ALA A 149 -4.15 1.15 21.10
C ALA A 149 -4.68 1.06 22.57
N PRO A 150 -5.55 0.10 22.88
CA PRO A 150 -6.23 0.02 24.18
C PRO A 150 -5.28 -0.21 25.35
N ASP A 151 -4.10 -0.74 25.08
CA ASP A 151 -3.03 -0.99 26.06
C ASP A 151 -2.41 0.28 26.65
N ILE A 152 -2.53 1.43 25.96
CA ILE A 152 -2.04 2.72 26.41
C ILE A 152 -3.16 3.74 26.71
N ALA A 153 -4.41 3.30 26.70
CA ALA A 153 -5.54 4.16 27.01
C ALA A 153 -5.40 4.79 28.40
N ASP A 154 -5.79 6.07 28.54
CA ASP A 154 -5.73 6.85 29.77
C ASP A 154 -4.33 7.07 30.39
N GLN A 155 -3.25 6.67 29.71
CA GLN A 155 -1.88 6.87 30.19
C GLN A 155 -1.23 8.20 29.76
N ASN A 156 -1.88 8.96 28.88
CA ASN A 156 -1.36 10.23 28.33
C ASN A 156 0.02 10.11 27.64
N ILE A 157 0.30 8.95 27.02
CA ILE A 157 1.57 8.65 26.31
C ILE A 157 1.39 8.48 24.81
N ALA A 158 0.15 8.50 24.30
CA ALA A 158 -0.13 8.39 22.85
C ALA A 158 0.50 9.57 22.09
N ASN A 159 1.19 9.26 20.99
CA ASN A 159 1.74 10.28 20.12
C ASN A 159 0.68 10.82 19.15
N PRO A 160 0.30 12.11 19.17
CA PRO A 160 -0.76 12.65 18.32
C PRO A 160 -0.30 12.97 16.88
N ILE A 161 0.99 12.84 16.56
CA ILE A 161 1.55 13.27 15.26
C ILE A 161 0.88 12.52 14.10
N ALA A 162 0.64 11.23 14.23
CA ALA A 162 0.01 10.43 13.16
C ALA A 162 -1.38 10.97 12.82
N GLU A 163 -2.19 11.31 13.83
CA GLU A 163 -3.55 11.85 13.61
C GLU A 163 -3.50 13.26 13.02
N ILE A 164 -2.58 14.10 13.46
CA ILE A 164 -2.37 15.44 12.89
C ILE A 164 -1.97 15.32 11.41
N LEU A 165 -1.11 14.37 11.07
CA LEU A 165 -0.70 14.12 9.68
C LEU A 165 -1.84 13.56 8.84
N SER A 166 -2.69 12.68 9.40
CA SER A 166 -3.89 12.18 8.73
C SER A 166 -4.88 13.31 8.43
N ALA A 167 -5.09 14.22 9.38
CA ALA A 167 -5.89 15.42 9.15
C ALA A 167 -5.28 16.33 8.06
N ALA A 168 -3.96 16.48 8.03
CA ALA A 168 -3.28 17.24 6.97
C ALA A 168 -3.43 16.58 5.60
N LEU A 169 -3.39 15.24 5.52
CA LEU A 169 -3.69 14.49 4.29
C LEU A 169 -5.13 14.73 3.84
N MET A 170 -6.10 14.71 4.74
CA MET A 170 -7.50 15.00 4.45
C MET A 170 -7.67 16.38 3.81
N LEU A 171 -7.09 17.41 4.42
CA LEU A 171 -7.17 18.77 3.90
C LEU A 171 -6.55 18.88 2.49
N ARG A 172 -5.41 18.25 2.27
CA ARG A 172 -4.72 18.28 0.98
C ARG A 172 -5.44 17.49 -0.10
N LEU A 173 -5.89 16.26 0.20
CA LEU A 173 -6.34 15.30 -0.80
C LEU A 173 -7.84 15.39 -1.07
N SER A 174 -8.67 15.65 -0.04
CA SER A 174 -10.12 15.75 -0.20
C SER A 174 -10.62 17.19 -0.32
N PHE A 175 -9.94 18.16 0.29
CA PHE A 175 -10.39 19.56 0.29
C PHE A 175 -9.51 20.48 -0.57
N HIS A 176 -8.40 19.98 -1.12
CA HIS A 176 -7.48 20.73 -1.98
C HIS A 176 -6.95 22.06 -1.35
N MET A 177 -6.71 22.03 -0.05
CA MET A 177 -6.22 23.16 0.76
C MET A 177 -4.70 23.13 0.97
#